data_c3280f5872d4dc17707b8f4c5837133d
#
_entry.id   c3280f5872d4dc17707b8f4c5837133d
#
_cell.length_a   1.000
_cell.length_b   1.000
_cell.length_c   1.000
_cell.angle_alpha   90.00
_cell.angle_beta   90.00
_cell.angle_gamma   90.00
#
_symmetry.space_group_name_H-M   'P 1'
#
loop_
_entity.id
_entity.type
_entity.pdbx_description
1 polymer ?
#
loop_
_entity_poly.entity_id
_entity_poly.type
_entity_poly.pdbx_seq_one_letter_code
_entity_poly.pdbx_strand_id
1 'polypeptide(L)'
;VTPHQKYVFSPDDFNHTSEQTKAFVKRNLKYLLDTYHIDGFRFDFTKGFTQKQTTGDDDLAATDPARVSVLKEYYEAVKAVKEDAMVTMEHFCANEETTLATEGIHFWRNMNHSYCQSAMGWKDNSDFSGLYDTTRPNQFVGYMESHDEERCAYKQIEYGNGALKTNLSER
;
A
#
# COMPACT_ATOMS: atom_id res chain seq x y z
N VAL A 1 -4.75 -22.78 -5.85
CA VAL A 1 -4.53 -21.84 -4.77
C VAL A 1 -4.03 -20.55 -5.40
N THR A 2 -4.77 -19.47 -5.28
CA THR A 2 -4.32 -18.16 -5.78
C THR A 2 -3.12 -17.70 -4.97
N PRO A 3 -2.24 -16.86 -5.53
CA PRO A 3 -1.12 -16.29 -4.77
C PRO A 3 -1.56 -15.68 -3.43
N HIS A 4 -2.70 -15.01 -3.41
CA HIS A 4 -3.23 -14.39 -2.19
C HIS A 4 -3.63 -15.42 -1.13
N GLN A 5 -4.26 -16.53 -1.51
CA GLN A 5 -4.52 -17.61 -0.57
C GLN A 5 -3.23 -18.15 0.05
N LYS A 6 -2.16 -18.19 -0.75
CA LYS A 6 -0.87 -18.66 -0.28
C LYS A 6 -0.26 -17.72 0.76
N TYR A 7 -0.49 -16.41 0.63
CA TYR A 7 0.03 -15.41 1.58
C TYR A 7 -0.83 -15.25 2.83
N VAL A 8 -2.14 -15.42 2.71
CA VAL A 8 -3.08 -15.22 3.82
C VAL A 8 -3.27 -16.47 4.68
N PHE A 9 -2.95 -17.65 4.12
CA PHE A 9 -3.11 -18.96 4.78
C PHE A 9 -1.86 -19.79 4.80
N SER A 10 -0.74 -19.20 4.47
CA SER A 10 0.53 -19.87 4.68
C SER A 10 0.72 -20.08 6.18
N PRO A 11 1.14 -21.27 6.63
CA PRO A 11 1.57 -21.46 8.01
C PRO A 11 2.76 -20.55 8.37
N ASP A 12 3.34 -19.88 7.37
CA ASP A 12 4.46 -18.97 7.50
C ASP A 12 4.04 -17.50 7.74
N ASP A 13 2.75 -17.17 7.65
CA ASP A 13 2.25 -15.83 7.92
C ASP A 13 2.21 -15.53 9.42
N PHE A 14 2.54 -14.30 9.77
CA PHE A 14 2.39 -13.84 11.14
C PHE A 14 0.93 -13.81 11.57
N ASN A 15 0.64 -14.42 12.70
CA ASN A 15 -0.64 -14.23 13.35
C ASN A 15 -0.67 -12.85 14.06
N HIS A 16 -1.16 -11.83 13.38
CA HIS A 16 -1.25 -10.46 13.90
C HIS A 16 -2.26 -10.28 15.04
N THR A 17 -3.09 -11.29 15.35
CA THR A 17 -3.95 -11.28 16.54
C THR A 17 -3.25 -11.83 17.78
N SER A 18 -2.08 -12.46 17.63
CA SER A 18 -1.26 -12.96 18.72
C SER A 18 -0.54 -11.82 19.44
N GLU A 19 -0.63 -11.79 20.77
CA GLU A 19 0.07 -10.79 21.59
C GLU A 19 1.57 -10.85 21.43
N GLN A 20 2.15 -12.03 21.19
CA GLN A 20 3.57 -12.21 20.94
C GLN A 20 3.98 -11.55 19.61
N THR A 21 3.19 -11.74 18.55
CA THR A 21 3.43 -11.11 17.25
C THR A 21 3.31 -9.59 17.37
N LYS A 22 2.27 -9.10 18.02
CA LYS A 22 2.09 -7.66 18.24
C LYS A 22 3.26 -7.05 19.02
N ALA A 23 3.69 -7.71 20.10
CA ALA A 23 4.84 -7.27 20.89
C ALA A 23 6.13 -7.25 20.07
N PHE A 24 6.33 -8.26 19.24
CA PHE A 24 7.48 -8.34 18.32
C PHE A 24 7.47 -7.19 17.33
N VAL A 25 6.35 -6.96 16.64
CA VAL A 25 6.22 -5.87 15.65
C VAL A 25 6.45 -4.51 16.32
N LYS A 26 5.74 -4.22 17.42
CA LYS A 26 5.85 -2.94 18.15
C LYS A 26 7.29 -2.67 18.61
N ARG A 27 8.00 -3.70 19.11
CA ARG A 27 9.40 -3.59 19.48
C ARG A 27 10.30 -3.24 18.28
N ASN A 28 10.06 -3.86 17.12
CA ASN A 28 10.83 -3.56 15.92
C ASN A 28 10.56 -2.14 15.41
N LEU A 29 9.31 -1.70 15.40
CA LEU A 29 8.96 -0.33 15.02
C LEU A 29 9.69 0.70 15.89
N LYS A 30 9.63 0.49 17.21
CA LYS A 30 10.37 1.34 18.17
C LYS A 30 11.88 1.31 17.93
N TYR A 31 12.46 0.13 17.75
CA TYR A 31 13.90 -0.03 17.53
C TYR A 31 14.37 0.73 16.27
N LEU A 32 13.62 0.64 15.18
CA LEU A 32 13.98 1.31 13.92
C LEU A 32 13.89 2.83 14.05
N LEU A 33 12.87 3.35 14.73
CA LEU A 33 12.73 4.78 15.00
C LEU A 33 13.87 5.30 15.88
N ASP A 34 14.15 4.62 17.01
CA ASP A 34 15.15 5.07 17.97
C ASP A 34 16.59 4.94 17.45
N THR A 35 16.87 3.87 16.68
CA THR A 35 18.24 3.54 16.28
C THR A 35 18.63 4.22 14.96
N TYR A 36 17.73 4.22 13.99
CA TYR A 36 18.03 4.74 12.66
C TYR A 36 17.43 6.12 12.39
N HIS A 37 16.64 6.65 13.33
CA HIS A 37 16.02 7.97 13.25
C HIS A 37 15.24 8.20 11.95
N ILE A 38 14.56 7.15 11.49
CA ILE A 38 13.69 7.25 10.30
C ILE A 38 12.44 8.08 10.59
N ASP A 39 11.80 8.62 9.56
CA ASP A 39 10.67 9.54 9.70
C ASP A 39 9.30 8.86 9.64
N GLY A 40 9.26 7.56 9.49
CA GLY A 40 8.01 6.81 9.47
C GLY A 40 8.11 5.47 8.77
N PHE A 41 6.96 4.88 8.46
CA PHE A 41 6.86 3.56 7.88
C PHE A 41 5.85 3.50 6.73
N ARG A 42 6.17 2.70 5.74
CA ARG A 42 5.20 2.15 4.81
C ARG A 42 5.01 0.68 5.14
N PHE A 43 3.80 0.30 5.56
CA PHE A 43 3.44 -1.09 5.81
C PHE A 43 2.99 -1.74 4.50
N ASP A 44 3.64 -2.85 4.17
CA ASP A 44 3.37 -3.65 2.99
C ASP A 44 2.16 -4.54 3.20
N PHE A 45 1.31 -4.67 2.17
CA PHE A 45 0.21 -5.61 2.09
C PHE A 45 -0.66 -5.73 3.35
N THR A 46 -1.05 -4.60 3.97
CA THR A 46 -1.78 -4.60 5.24
C THR A 46 -3.17 -5.24 5.15
N LYS A 47 -3.76 -5.36 3.97
CA LYS A 47 -4.99 -6.15 3.80
C LYS A 47 -4.79 -7.62 4.16
N GLY A 48 -3.57 -8.14 4.08
CA GLY A 48 -3.20 -9.49 4.48
C GLY A 48 -3.06 -9.70 5.99
N PHE A 49 -3.15 -8.65 6.83
CA PHE A 49 -3.03 -8.77 8.30
C PHE A 49 -4.27 -9.39 8.97
N THR A 50 -5.14 -9.99 8.20
CA THR A 50 -6.32 -10.72 8.68
C THR A 50 -5.95 -12.15 9.06
N GLN A 51 -6.71 -12.74 9.98
CA GLN A 51 -6.69 -14.18 10.26
C GLN A 51 -7.94 -14.89 9.72
N LYS A 52 -8.77 -14.17 8.97
CA LYS A 52 -9.92 -14.77 8.30
C LYS A 52 -9.47 -15.62 7.13
N GLN A 53 -10.15 -16.74 6.94
CA GLN A 53 -9.98 -17.55 5.75
C GLN A 53 -10.65 -16.86 4.56
N THR A 54 -9.88 -16.58 3.50
CA THR A 54 -10.36 -15.93 2.29
C THR A 54 -10.15 -16.81 1.07
N THR A 55 -11.01 -16.69 0.08
CA THR A 55 -10.97 -17.48 -1.15
C THR A 55 -10.48 -16.68 -2.35
N GLY A 56 -10.30 -15.38 -2.19
CA GLY A 56 -9.84 -14.48 -3.24
C GLY A 56 -9.72 -13.03 -2.75
N ASP A 57 -9.41 -12.14 -3.68
CA ASP A 57 -9.18 -10.71 -3.39
C ASP A 57 -10.40 -10.00 -2.81
N ASP A 58 -11.60 -10.32 -3.29
CA ASP A 58 -12.84 -9.69 -2.81
C ASP A 58 -13.10 -10.04 -1.35
N ASP A 59 -12.92 -11.32 -0.98
CA ASP A 59 -13.03 -11.77 0.41
C ASP A 59 -11.95 -11.14 1.28
N LEU A 60 -10.73 -11.03 0.76
CA LEU A 60 -9.61 -10.41 1.48
C LEU A 60 -9.85 -8.91 1.68
N ALA A 61 -10.46 -8.23 0.71
CA ALA A 61 -10.83 -6.82 0.80
C ALA A 61 -12.09 -6.57 1.65
N ALA A 62 -12.83 -7.61 2.04
CA ALA A 62 -13.98 -7.49 2.91
C ALA A 62 -13.58 -6.97 4.30
N THR A 63 -14.48 -6.22 4.93
CA THR A 63 -14.22 -5.60 6.24
C THR A 63 -13.87 -6.63 7.31
N ASP A 64 -12.75 -6.38 8.00
CA ASP A 64 -12.28 -7.16 9.15
C ASP A 64 -11.96 -6.24 10.34
N PRO A 65 -12.86 -6.14 11.34
CA PRO A 65 -12.62 -5.32 12.52
C PRO A 65 -11.38 -5.70 13.32
N ALA A 66 -10.97 -6.98 13.30
CA ALA A 66 -9.77 -7.43 14.00
C ALA A 66 -8.51 -6.87 13.31
N ARG A 67 -8.47 -6.90 11.98
CA ARG A 67 -7.41 -6.29 11.18
C ARG A 67 -7.33 -4.78 11.43
N VAL A 68 -8.47 -4.08 11.37
CA VAL A 68 -8.53 -2.64 11.65
C VAL A 68 -7.97 -2.32 13.04
N SER A 69 -8.34 -3.11 14.06
CA SER A 69 -7.85 -2.93 15.43
C SER A 69 -6.32 -3.08 15.52
N VAL A 70 -5.78 -4.10 14.90
CA VAL A 70 -4.32 -4.36 14.89
C VAL A 70 -3.56 -3.24 14.16
N LEU A 71 -4.07 -2.76 13.03
CA LEU A 71 -3.43 -1.68 12.28
C LEU A 71 -3.42 -0.38 13.09
N LYS A 72 -4.50 -0.08 13.82
CA LYS A 72 -4.53 1.05 14.77
C LYS A 72 -3.51 0.88 15.89
N GLU A 73 -3.41 -0.31 16.48
CA GLU A 73 -2.40 -0.58 17.52
C GLU A 73 -0.95 -0.35 17.02
N TYR A 74 -0.64 -0.73 15.78
CA TYR A 74 0.68 -0.49 15.21
C TYR A 74 0.91 0.99 14.91
N TYR A 75 -0.10 1.68 14.40
CA TYR A 75 -0.05 3.12 14.21
C TYR A 75 0.19 3.86 15.53
N GLU A 76 -0.56 3.57 16.56
CA GLU A 76 -0.40 4.15 17.90
C GLU A 76 1.00 3.87 18.48
N ALA A 77 1.52 2.66 18.28
CA ALA A 77 2.87 2.31 18.74
C ALA A 77 3.95 3.14 18.05
N VAL A 78 3.80 3.46 16.77
CA VAL A 78 4.69 4.38 16.04
C VAL A 78 4.58 5.79 16.61
N LYS A 79 3.36 6.31 16.75
CA LYS A 79 3.09 7.67 17.24
C LYS A 79 3.52 7.89 18.68
N ALA A 80 3.48 6.85 19.51
CA ALA A 80 3.97 6.92 20.89
C ALA A 80 5.50 7.10 20.99
N VAL A 81 6.25 6.68 19.96
CA VAL A 81 7.72 6.87 19.89
C VAL A 81 8.07 8.19 19.21
N LYS A 82 7.39 8.49 18.09
CA LYS A 82 7.63 9.69 17.27
C LYS A 82 6.28 10.23 16.79
N GLU A 83 5.80 11.28 17.45
CA GLU A 83 4.47 11.87 17.23
C GLU A 83 4.27 12.34 15.79
N ASP A 84 5.32 12.89 15.17
CA ASP A 84 5.31 13.41 13.80
C ASP A 84 5.62 12.34 12.74
N ALA A 85 5.83 11.07 13.13
CA ALA A 85 6.13 9.99 12.19
C ALA A 85 5.01 9.80 11.17
N MET A 86 5.38 9.71 9.91
CA MET A 86 4.45 9.41 8.82
C MET A 86 4.19 7.89 8.77
N VAL A 87 2.92 7.52 8.72
CA VAL A 87 2.52 6.12 8.53
C VAL A 87 1.67 5.99 7.28
N THR A 88 2.15 5.19 6.34
CA THR A 88 1.47 4.87 5.09
C THR A 88 1.19 3.37 5.03
N MET A 89 0.02 2.99 4.58
CA MET A 89 -0.36 1.58 4.45
C MET A 89 -0.73 1.24 3.01
N GLU A 90 -0.17 0.14 2.51
CA GLU A 90 -0.67 -0.50 1.31
C GLU A 90 -1.85 -1.39 1.71
N HIS A 91 -3.05 -0.81 1.69
CA HIS A 91 -4.21 -1.46 2.27
C HIS A 91 -5.21 -1.97 1.23
N PHE A 92 -5.60 -1.13 0.29
CA PHE A 92 -6.51 -1.44 -0.82
C PHE A 92 -7.87 -2.04 -0.38
N CYS A 93 -8.35 -1.64 0.81
CA CYS A 93 -9.67 -1.98 1.32
C CYS A 93 -10.44 -0.69 1.60
N ALA A 94 -11.14 -0.18 0.59
CA ALA A 94 -11.75 1.16 0.62
C ALA A 94 -12.64 1.42 1.86
N ASN A 95 -13.40 0.42 2.29
CA ASN A 95 -14.29 0.54 3.47
C ASN A 95 -13.51 0.74 4.77
N GLU A 96 -12.36 0.07 4.92
CA GLU A 96 -11.52 0.18 6.11
C GLU A 96 -10.66 1.43 6.09
N GLU A 97 -10.20 1.84 4.90
CA GLU A 97 -9.42 3.07 4.73
C GLU A 97 -10.15 4.29 5.26
N THR A 98 -11.47 4.37 5.07
CA THR A 98 -12.29 5.46 5.61
C THR A 98 -12.19 5.54 7.14
N THR A 99 -12.20 4.39 7.81
CA THR A 99 -12.06 4.31 9.27
C THR A 99 -10.63 4.60 9.74
N LEU A 100 -9.63 4.01 9.07
CA LEU A 100 -8.23 4.17 9.42
C LEU A 100 -7.72 5.59 9.12
N ALA A 101 -8.27 6.25 8.10
CA ALA A 101 -7.94 7.62 7.75
C ALA A 101 -8.27 8.63 8.87
N THR A 102 -9.29 8.37 9.68
CA THR A 102 -9.64 9.23 10.82
C THR A 102 -8.56 9.29 11.91
N GLU A 103 -7.66 8.31 11.95
CA GLU A 103 -6.51 8.29 12.84
C GLU A 103 -5.31 9.10 12.30
N GLY A 104 -5.32 9.49 11.03
CA GLY A 104 -4.21 10.18 10.36
C GLY A 104 -3.28 9.25 9.57
N ILE A 105 -3.72 8.03 9.28
CA ILE A 105 -2.99 7.08 8.45
C ILE A 105 -3.12 7.49 6.98
N HIS A 106 -2.01 7.42 6.25
CA HIS A 106 -1.96 7.63 4.80
C HIS A 106 -2.08 6.31 4.07
N PHE A 107 -2.56 6.37 2.82
CA PHE A 107 -2.76 5.18 2.01
C PHE A 107 -1.97 5.23 0.72
N TRP A 108 -1.41 4.10 0.36
CA TRP A 108 -0.70 3.86 -0.87
C TRP A 108 -1.68 3.79 -2.05
N ARG A 109 -1.41 4.57 -3.12
CA ARG A 109 -2.25 4.57 -4.33
C ARG A 109 -1.42 4.17 -5.54
N ASN A 110 -1.75 3.01 -6.08
CA ASN A 110 -1.15 2.53 -7.31
C ASN A 110 -1.64 3.36 -8.51
N MET A 111 -0.74 4.18 -9.04
CA MET A 111 -0.96 4.99 -10.24
C MET A 111 -0.15 4.50 -11.44
N ASN A 112 0.49 3.33 -11.34
CA ASN A 112 1.35 2.78 -12.38
C ASN A 112 0.65 2.72 -13.73
N HIS A 113 -0.61 2.27 -13.78
CA HIS A 113 -1.38 2.25 -15.03
C HIS A 113 -1.41 3.64 -15.70
N SER A 114 -1.84 4.67 -14.97
CA SER A 114 -1.95 6.03 -15.50
C SER A 114 -0.60 6.60 -15.95
N TYR A 115 0.45 6.38 -15.17
CA TYR A 115 1.80 6.79 -15.54
C TYR A 115 2.31 6.03 -16.77
N CYS A 116 2.09 4.72 -16.85
CA CYS A 116 2.46 3.92 -18.02
C CYS A 116 1.70 4.39 -19.28
N GLN A 117 0.40 4.65 -19.19
CA GLN A 117 -0.40 5.15 -20.30
C GLN A 117 0.10 6.53 -20.75
N SER A 118 0.40 7.44 -19.82
CA SER A 118 1.03 8.72 -20.14
C SER A 118 2.37 8.55 -20.84
N ALA A 119 3.26 7.73 -20.29
CA ALA A 119 4.59 7.48 -20.87
C ALA A 119 4.51 6.83 -22.25
N MET A 120 3.54 5.97 -22.47
CA MET A 120 3.28 5.35 -23.78
C MET A 120 2.60 6.29 -24.78
N GLY A 121 2.07 7.44 -24.36
CA GLY A 121 1.35 8.40 -25.21
C GLY A 121 -0.13 8.08 -25.43
N TRP A 122 -0.75 7.29 -24.57
CA TRP A 122 -2.18 6.93 -24.58
C TRP A 122 -2.97 7.84 -23.63
N LYS A 123 -3.18 9.12 -24.01
CA LYS A 123 -3.76 10.16 -23.16
C LYS A 123 -5.12 9.80 -22.57
N ASP A 124 -5.98 9.18 -23.37
CA ASP A 124 -7.36 8.89 -22.96
C ASP A 124 -7.46 7.85 -21.82
N ASN A 125 -6.36 7.15 -21.56
CA ASN A 125 -6.25 6.16 -20.51
C ASN A 125 -5.43 6.65 -19.30
N SER A 126 -5.01 7.93 -19.31
CA SER A 126 -4.14 8.53 -18.29
C SER A 126 -4.97 9.29 -17.26
N ASP A 127 -5.70 8.57 -16.41
CA ASP A 127 -6.53 9.16 -15.35
C ASP A 127 -5.77 9.19 -14.02
N PHE A 128 -5.54 10.39 -13.48
CA PHE A 128 -4.91 10.62 -12.17
C PHE A 128 -5.90 11.03 -11.09
N SER A 129 -7.20 11.00 -11.34
CA SER A 129 -8.23 11.39 -10.37
C SER A 129 -8.20 10.54 -9.08
N GLY A 130 -7.67 9.32 -9.14
CA GLY A 130 -7.51 8.44 -7.99
C GLY A 130 -6.62 8.98 -6.86
N LEU A 131 -5.84 10.04 -7.13
CA LEU A 131 -5.05 10.74 -6.11
C LEU A 131 -5.84 11.79 -5.33
N TYR A 132 -7.04 12.11 -5.77
CA TYR A 132 -7.85 13.17 -5.18
C TYR A 132 -9.13 12.62 -4.57
N ASP A 133 -9.28 12.83 -3.27
CA ASP A 133 -10.50 12.51 -2.52
C ASP A 133 -10.86 13.72 -1.65
N THR A 134 -12.01 14.32 -1.92
CA THR A 134 -12.50 15.50 -1.18
C THR A 134 -12.81 15.21 0.27
N THR A 135 -13.11 13.96 0.60
CA THR A 135 -13.43 13.53 1.97
C THR A 135 -12.19 13.21 2.80
N ARG A 136 -11.07 12.94 2.12
CA ARG A 136 -9.79 12.57 2.72
C ARG A 136 -8.62 13.30 2.05
N PRO A 137 -8.61 14.63 2.08
CA PRO A 137 -7.57 15.41 1.42
C PRO A 137 -6.19 15.09 2.04
N ASN A 138 -5.18 15.00 1.20
CA ASN A 138 -3.78 14.77 1.57
C ASN A 138 -3.49 13.43 2.28
N GLN A 139 -4.37 12.43 2.20
CA GLN A 139 -4.15 11.11 2.81
C GLN A 139 -3.69 10.03 1.82
N PHE A 140 -3.45 10.38 0.58
CA PHE A 140 -2.97 9.44 -0.42
C PHE A 140 -1.53 9.72 -0.84
N VAL A 141 -0.74 8.66 -0.91
CA VAL A 141 0.61 8.66 -1.46
C VAL A 141 0.57 7.90 -2.78
N GLY A 142 0.53 8.65 -3.88
CA GLY A 142 0.55 8.07 -5.22
C GLY A 142 1.94 7.66 -5.63
N TYR A 143 2.07 6.55 -6.32
CA TYR A 143 3.34 6.09 -6.85
C TYR A 143 3.24 5.67 -8.32
N MET A 144 4.33 5.90 -9.03
CA MET A 144 4.48 5.54 -10.45
C MET A 144 4.90 4.07 -10.61
N GLU A 145 5.83 3.64 -9.79
CA GLU A 145 6.42 2.30 -9.83
C GLU A 145 6.71 1.81 -8.41
N SER A 146 6.54 0.52 -8.19
CA SER A 146 6.96 -0.15 -6.96
C SER A 146 7.72 -1.45 -7.28
N HIS A 147 7.85 -2.32 -6.29
CA HIS A 147 8.45 -3.65 -6.47
C HIS A 147 7.51 -4.63 -7.21
N ASP A 148 6.21 -4.30 -7.32
CA ASP A 148 5.18 -5.19 -7.88
C ASP A 148 4.87 -4.91 -9.35
N GLU A 149 5.07 -3.68 -9.85
CA GLU A 149 4.66 -3.30 -11.19
C GLU A 149 5.79 -3.32 -12.22
N GLU A 150 5.40 -3.47 -13.48
CA GLU A 150 6.31 -3.28 -14.59
C GLU A 150 6.72 -1.81 -14.73
N ARG A 151 7.98 -1.59 -15.10
CA ARG A 151 8.55 -0.25 -15.25
C ARG A 151 7.92 0.51 -16.42
N CYS A 152 7.64 1.79 -16.19
CA CYS A 152 7.09 2.68 -17.22
C CYS A 152 7.97 2.73 -18.47
N ALA A 153 9.30 2.77 -18.30
CA ALA A 153 10.23 2.75 -19.42
C ALA A 153 10.13 1.45 -20.25
N TYR A 154 9.96 0.30 -19.61
CA TYR A 154 9.71 -0.95 -20.31
C TYR A 154 8.40 -0.91 -21.08
N LYS A 155 7.31 -0.47 -20.45
CA LYS A 155 6.02 -0.32 -21.11
C LYS A 155 6.09 0.62 -22.31
N GLN A 156 6.80 1.72 -22.19
CA GLN A 156 7.00 2.66 -23.29
C GLN A 156 7.72 2.06 -24.48
N ILE A 157 8.76 1.25 -24.24
CA ILE A 157 9.51 0.55 -25.29
C ILE A 157 8.66 -0.51 -25.98
N GLU A 158 7.90 -1.28 -25.22
CA GLU A 158 7.13 -2.41 -25.75
C GLU A 158 5.79 -1.98 -26.38
N TYR A 159 5.11 -0.99 -25.81
CA TYR A 159 3.73 -0.66 -26.15
C TYR A 159 3.51 0.83 -26.46
N GLY A 160 4.58 1.61 -26.56
CA GLY A 160 4.50 3.05 -26.82
C GLY A 160 3.86 3.39 -28.18
N ASN A 161 3.16 4.51 -28.21
CA ASN A 161 2.48 5.03 -29.41
C ASN A 161 3.50 5.71 -30.35
N GLY A 162 3.51 5.30 -31.61
CA GLY A 162 4.33 5.95 -32.66
C GLY A 162 5.82 6.05 -32.29
N ALA A 163 6.38 7.25 -32.40
CA ALA A 163 7.79 7.52 -32.19
C ALA A 163 8.23 7.28 -30.72
N LEU A 164 7.33 7.35 -29.75
CA LEU A 164 7.61 7.08 -28.33
C LEU A 164 8.14 5.66 -28.11
N LYS A 165 7.77 4.72 -28.96
CA LYS A 165 8.27 3.34 -28.89
C LYS A 165 9.73 3.22 -29.37
N THR A 166 10.14 3.95 -30.38
CA THR A 166 11.39 3.72 -31.11
C THR A 166 12.39 4.87 -31.01
N ASN A 167 11.92 6.09 -30.76
CA ASN A 167 12.77 7.28 -30.72
C ASN A 167 13.05 7.68 -29.27
N LEU A 168 14.32 7.53 -28.87
CA LEU A 168 14.74 7.85 -27.50
C LEU A 168 14.58 9.34 -27.15
N SER A 169 14.71 10.24 -28.14
CA SER A 169 14.55 11.68 -27.92
C SER A 169 13.09 12.13 -27.72
N GLU A 170 12.13 11.30 -28.06
CA GLU A 170 10.70 11.57 -27.87
C GLU A 170 10.18 11.04 -26.51
N ARG A 171 10.98 10.24 -25.83
CA ARG A 171 10.66 9.70 -24.50
C ARG A 171 11.01 10.70 -23.42
#